data_1097abef46b31df79e088df99c7b13b6
#
_entry.id   1097abef46b31df79e088df99c7b13b6
#
_cell.length_a   1.000
_cell.length_b   1.000
_cell.length_c   1.000
_cell.angle_alpha   90.00
_cell.angle_beta   90.00
_cell.angle_gamma   90.00
#
_symmetry.space_group_name_H-M   'P 1'
#
loop_
_entity.id
_entity.type
_entity.pdbx_description
1 polymer ?
#
loop_
_entity_poly.entity_id
_entity_poly.type
_entity_poly.pdbx_seq_one_letter_code
_entity_poly.pdbx_strand_id
1 'polypeptide(L)'
;MKIIGLTGGIACGKSTVSAYLKQKGAFIIDGDAIARQLSEPKKSIWQAYVNHFGDKVLNADNSLNRRLIGQIVFTDEKEKTWMNTTMHPLIRDEIVKQIDECRQNGIEVVILEYTSFI
;
A
#
# COMPACT_ATOMS: atom_id res chain seq x y z
N MET A 1 6.09 21.73 5.44
CA MET A 1 5.75 20.36 5.87
C MET A 1 6.95 19.44 5.70
N LYS A 2 7.18 18.59 6.67
CA LYS A 2 8.28 17.63 6.63
C LYS A 2 7.74 16.23 6.37
N ILE A 3 8.35 15.52 5.44
CA ILE A 3 7.96 14.16 5.12
C ILE A 3 9.12 13.24 5.49
N ILE A 4 8.87 12.29 6.38
CA ILE A 4 9.88 11.35 6.86
C ILE A 4 9.49 9.94 6.40
N GLY A 5 10.38 9.30 5.67
CA GLY A 5 10.17 7.93 5.25
C GLY A 5 10.77 6.94 6.23
N LEU A 6 9.96 5.99 6.66
CA LEU A 6 10.42 4.88 7.48
C LEU A 6 10.31 3.61 6.63
N THR A 7 11.45 3.10 6.23
CA THR A 7 11.50 1.87 5.44
C THR A 7 12.18 0.79 6.25
N GLY A 8 12.11 -0.37 5.76
CA GLY A 8 12.78 -1.45 6.38
C GLY A 8 11.80 -2.34 7.04
N GLY A 9 12.19 -3.49 7.14
CA GLY A 9 11.39 -4.51 7.60
C GLY A 9 11.16 -4.39 9.04
N ILE A 10 11.14 -5.33 9.68
CA ILE A 10 10.77 -5.55 10.97
C ILE A 10 11.60 -4.86 11.94
N ALA A 11 11.70 -3.68 11.91
CA ALA A 11 12.47 -3.04 12.90
C ALA A 11 11.68 -3.01 14.19
N CYS A 12 12.19 -3.57 15.17
CA CYS A 12 11.57 -3.52 16.48
C CYS A 12 11.35 -2.09 16.95
N GLY A 13 12.15 -1.15 16.49
CA GLY A 13 11.98 0.24 16.87
C GLY A 13 11.05 1.03 15.99
N LYS A 14 10.67 0.52 14.84
CA LYS A 14 9.88 1.26 13.86
C LYS A 14 8.51 1.65 14.40
N SER A 15 7.77 0.69 14.94
CA SER A 15 6.45 0.97 15.50
C SER A 15 6.52 1.90 16.70
N THR A 16 7.56 1.79 17.51
CA THR A 16 7.75 2.65 18.66
C THR A 16 8.01 4.08 18.23
N VAL A 17 8.85 4.26 17.21
CA VAL A 17 9.15 5.60 16.68
C VAL A 17 7.90 6.22 16.08
N SER A 18 7.13 5.47 15.29
CA SER A 18 5.90 5.97 14.70
C SER A 18 4.89 6.38 15.76
N ALA A 19 4.71 5.58 16.80
CA ALA A 19 3.79 5.90 17.88
C ALA A 19 4.20 7.16 18.61
N TYR A 20 5.50 7.31 18.88
CA TYR A 20 6.03 8.49 19.52
C TYR A 20 5.76 9.76 18.69
N LEU A 21 6.05 9.69 17.40
CA LEU A 21 5.87 10.84 16.53
C LEU A 21 4.39 11.18 16.32
N LYS A 22 3.53 10.18 16.31
CA LYS A 22 2.09 10.41 16.25
C LYS A 22 1.60 11.18 17.47
N GLN A 23 2.10 10.87 18.65
CA GLN A 23 1.78 11.61 19.86
C GLN A 23 2.22 13.06 19.77
N LYS A 24 3.23 13.35 18.97
CA LYS A 24 3.72 14.71 18.75
C LYS A 24 3.00 15.45 17.63
N GLY A 25 1.88 14.90 17.14
CA GLY A 25 1.09 15.55 16.11
C GLY A 25 1.43 15.18 14.67
N ALA A 26 2.29 14.20 14.47
CA ALA A 26 2.61 13.74 13.13
C ALA A 26 1.48 12.88 12.58
N PHE A 27 1.26 12.95 11.27
CA PHE A 27 0.32 12.09 10.57
C PHE A 27 1.06 10.93 9.94
N ILE A 28 0.56 9.72 10.13
CA ILE A 28 1.21 8.51 9.62
C ILE A 28 0.47 8.00 8.40
N ILE A 29 1.20 7.80 7.31
CA ILE A 29 0.69 7.17 6.11
C ILE A 29 1.35 5.80 6.00
N ASP A 30 0.54 4.75 6.07
CA ASP A 30 1.01 3.38 6.01
C ASP A 30 0.75 2.83 4.61
N GLY A 31 1.82 2.66 3.83
CA GLY A 31 1.72 2.16 2.46
C GLY A 31 1.14 0.76 2.36
N ASP A 32 1.41 -0.09 3.35
CA ASP A 32 0.85 -1.44 3.36
C ASP A 32 -0.66 -1.41 3.62
N ALA A 33 -1.12 -0.53 4.49
CA ALA A 33 -2.55 -0.35 4.74
C ALA A 33 -3.25 0.20 3.50
N ILE A 34 -2.62 1.13 2.79
CA ILE A 34 -3.15 1.65 1.52
C ILE A 34 -3.28 0.52 0.50
N ALA A 35 -2.27 -0.33 0.38
CA ALA A 35 -2.33 -1.46 -0.55
C ALA A 35 -3.52 -2.38 -0.22
N ARG A 36 -3.75 -2.64 1.05
CA ARG A 36 -4.89 -3.45 1.47
C ARG A 36 -6.23 -2.78 1.16
N GLN A 37 -6.34 -1.49 1.41
CA GLN A 37 -7.57 -0.73 1.12
C GLN A 37 -7.89 -0.73 -0.36
N LEU A 38 -6.90 -0.47 -1.21
CA LEU A 38 -7.10 -0.42 -2.66
C LEU A 38 -7.37 -1.81 -3.25
N SER A 39 -7.09 -2.86 -2.50
CA SER A 39 -7.36 -4.24 -2.92
C SER A 39 -8.76 -4.72 -2.52
N GLU A 40 -9.53 -3.92 -1.80
CA GLU A 40 -10.92 -4.26 -1.47
C GLU A 40 -11.79 -4.26 -2.73
N PRO A 41 -12.89 -5.03 -2.74
CA PRO A 41 -13.74 -5.14 -3.92
C PRO A 41 -14.12 -3.78 -4.50
N LYS A 42 -14.01 -3.68 -5.82
CA LYS A 42 -14.31 -2.48 -6.61
C LYS A 42 -13.33 -1.32 -6.45
N LYS A 43 -12.26 -1.51 -5.69
CA LYS A 43 -11.20 -0.50 -5.60
C LYS A 43 -10.18 -0.71 -6.73
N SER A 44 -9.21 0.22 -6.82
CA SER A 44 -8.33 0.28 -8.00
C SER A 44 -7.44 -0.95 -8.18
N ILE A 45 -6.82 -1.44 -7.11
CA ILE A 45 -5.94 -2.61 -7.20
C ILE A 45 -6.77 -3.86 -7.48
N TRP A 46 -7.91 -4.01 -6.81
CA TRP A 46 -8.84 -5.10 -7.06
C TRP A 46 -9.24 -5.15 -8.54
N GLN A 47 -9.62 -4.00 -9.08
CA GLN A 47 -10.04 -3.92 -10.47
C GLN A 47 -8.90 -4.28 -11.43
N ALA A 48 -7.68 -3.85 -11.12
CA ALA A 48 -6.52 -4.20 -11.94
C ALA A 48 -6.27 -5.69 -11.96
N TYR A 49 -6.39 -6.37 -10.82
CA TYR A 49 -6.22 -7.82 -10.77
C TYR A 49 -7.31 -8.55 -11.55
N VAL A 50 -8.56 -8.11 -11.40
CA VAL A 50 -9.68 -8.75 -12.13
C VAL A 50 -9.53 -8.54 -13.64
N ASN A 51 -9.13 -7.36 -14.05
CA ASN A 51 -8.93 -7.07 -15.48
C ASN A 51 -7.78 -7.90 -16.07
N HIS A 52 -6.76 -8.17 -15.30
CA HIS A 52 -5.58 -8.89 -15.79
C HIS A 52 -5.74 -10.41 -15.71
N PHE A 53 -6.22 -10.92 -14.57
CA PHE A 53 -6.30 -12.37 -14.33
C PHE A 53 -7.70 -12.94 -14.53
N GLY A 54 -8.73 -12.11 -14.51
CA GLY A 54 -10.11 -12.58 -14.57
C GLY A 54 -10.64 -13.00 -13.21
N ASP A 55 -11.83 -13.59 -13.21
CA ASP A 55 -12.53 -13.93 -11.98
C ASP A 55 -11.90 -15.07 -11.19
N LYS A 56 -10.96 -15.79 -11.78
CA LYS A 56 -10.31 -16.93 -11.11
C LYS A 56 -9.55 -16.51 -9.85
N VAL A 57 -9.18 -15.22 -9.75
CA VAL A 57 -8.47 -14.72 -8.58
C VAL A 57 -9.40 -14.18 -7.50
N LEU A 58 -10.71 -14.40 -7.65
CA LEU A 58 -11.69 -13.95 -6.67
C LEU A 58 -12.20 -15.11 -5.83
N ASN A 59 -12.41 -14.83 -4.56
CA ASN A 59 -13.14 -15.74 -3.66
C ASN A 59 -14.65 -15.61 -3.88
N ALA A 60 -15.42 -16.45 -3.21
CA ALA A 60 -16.88 -16.43 -3.33
C ALA A 60 -17.50 -15.09 -2.92
N ASP A 61 -16.84 -14.37 -2.03
CA ASP A 61 -17.34 -13.07 -1.55
C ASP A 61 -16.78 -11.89 -2.36
N ASN A 62 -16.18 -12.17 -3.51
CA ASN A 62 -15.56 -11.20 -4.41
C ASN A 62 -14.27 -10.57 -3.88
N SER A 63 -13.76 -11.00 -2.75
CA SER A 63 -12.44 -10.56 -2.31
C SER A 63 -11.35 -11.26 -3.13
N LEU A 64 -10.16 -10.65 -3.16
CA LEU A 64 -9.04 -11.25 -3.88
C LEU A 64 -8.53 -12.50 -3.17
N ASN A 65 -8.31 -13.56 -3.93
CA ASN A 65 -7.68 -14.77 -3.43
C ASN A 65 -6.17 -14.55 -3.39
N ARG A 66 -5.69 -14.00 -2.29
CA ARG A 66 -4.28 -13.61 -2.14
C ARG A 66 -3.33 -14.79 -2.26
N ARG A 67 -3.77 -15.96 -1.82
CA ARG A 67 -2.95 -17.17 -1.93
C ARG A 67 -2.71 -17.55 -3.38
N LEU A 68 -3.76 -17.54 -4.19
CA LEU A 68 -3.63 -17.87 -5.61
C LEU A 68 -2.79 -16.83 -6.34
N ILE A 69 -3.05 -15.55 -6.10
CA ILE A 69 -2.27 -14.48 -6.70
C ILE A 69 -0.80 -14.60 -6.31
N GLY A 70 -0.53 -14.87 -5.04
CA GLY A 70 0.84 -15.09 -4.57
C GLY A 70 1.53 -16.24 -5.30
N GLN A 71 0.82 -17.34 -5.50
CA GLN A 71 1.38 -18.47 -6.25
C GLN A 71 1.70 -18.11 -7.69
N ILE A 72 0.82 -17.36 -8.34
CA ILE A 72 1.02 -16.96 -9.74
C ILE A 72 2.22 -16.04 -9.87
N VAL A 73 2.30 -15.00 -9.05
CA VAL A 73 3.38 -14.02 -9.16
C VAL A 73 4.71 -14.58 -8.65
N PHE A 74 4.67 -15.53 -7.73
CA PHE A 74 5.88 -16.15 -7.21
C PHE A 74 6.54 -17.06 -8.22
N THR A 75 5.75 -17.70 -9.10
CA THR A 75 6.26 -18.68 -10.05
C THR A 75 6.46 -18.11 -11.46
N ASP A 76 6.00 -16.91 -11.74
CA ASP A 76 6.09 -16.30 -13.05
C ASP A 76 6.64 -14.87 -12.95
N GLU A 77 7.87 -14.70 -13.43
CA GLU A 77 8.54 -13.40 -13.39
C GLU A 77 7.80 -12.31 -14.14
N LYS A 78 7.13 -12.65 -15.22
CA LYS A 78 6.35 -11.69 -15.99
C LYS A 78 5.18 -11.16 -15.17
N GLU A 79 4.51 -12.06 -14.47
CA GLU A 79 3.39 -11.68 -13.63
C GLU A 79 3.84 -10.89 -12.42
N LYS A 80 4.98 -11.21 -11.86
CA LYS A 80 5.56 -10.44 -10.76
C LYS A 80 5.89 -9.02 -11.23
N THR A 81 6.48 -8.88 -12.41
CA THR A 81 6.79 -7.57 -12.98
C THR A 81 5.52 -6.79 -13.24
N TRP A 82 4.49 -7.45 -13.81
CA TRP A 82 3.20 -6.80 -14.02
C TRP A 82 2.62 -6.28 -12.71
N MET A 83 2.64 -7.09 -11.68
CA MET A 83 2.12 -6.69 -10.37
C MET A 83 2.83 -5.46 -9.83
N ASN A 84 4.16 -5.48 -9.83
CA ASN A 84 4.94 -4.36 -9.30
C ASN A 84 4.72 -3.08 -10.09
N THR A 85 4.75 -3.17 -11.42
CA THR A 85 4.58 -1.99 -12.27
C THR A 85 3.17 -1.44 -12.25
N THR A 86 2.19 -2.26 -11.91
CA THR A 86 0.79 -1.85 -11.84
C THR A 86 0.44 -1.28 -10.47
N MET A 87 0.90 -1.94 -9.41
CA MET A 87 0.53 -1.53 -8.05
C MET A 87 1.24 -0.27 -7.57
N HIS A 88 2.51 -0.10 -7.93
CA HIS A 88 3.28 1.05 -7.45
C HIS A 88 2.64 2.39 -7.80
N PRO A 89 2.23 2.65 -9.05
CA PRO A 89 1.59 3.92 -9.36
C PRO A 89 0.29 4.14 -8.62
N LEU A 90 -0.52 3.09 -8.44
CA LEU A 90 -1.80 3.21 -7.75
C LEU A 90 -1.60 3.57 -6.27
N ILE A 91 -0.64 2.93 -5.62
CA ILE A 91 -0.34 3.21 -4.23
C ILE A 91 0.29 4.59 -4.09
N ARG A 92 1.21 4.95 -4.98
CA ARG A 92 1.86 6.25 -4.97
C ARG A 92 0.84 7.38 -5.12
N ASP A 93 -0.11 7.24 -6.03
CA ASP A 93 -1.13 8.26 -6.25
C ASP A 93 -1.96 8.48 -5.00
N GLU A 94 -2.31 7.42 -4.28
CA GLU A 94 -3.05 7.54 -3.03
C GLU A 94 -2.20 8.18 -1.93
N ILE A 95 -0.91 7.86 -1.87
CA ILE A 95 0.01 8.49 -0.94
C ILE A 95 0.11 9.99 -1.20
N VAL A 96 0.28 10.38 -2.46
CA VAL A 96 0.37 11.79 -2.83
C VAL A 96 -0.91 12.52 -2.46
N LYS A 97 -2.06 11.89 -2.70
CA LYS A 97 -3.35 12.47 -2.33
C LYS A 97 -3.44 12.72 -0.84
N GLN A 98 -3.02 11.75 -0.02
CA GLN A 98 -3.06 11.89 1.42
C GLN A 98 -2.07 12.95 1.92
N ILE A 99 -0.91 13.06 1.29
CA ILE A 99 0.05 14.12 1.62
C ILE A 99 -0.55 15.49 1.33
N ASP A 100 -1.21 15.65 0.20
CA ASP A 100 -1.85 16.91 -0.15
C ASP A 100 -2.96 17.26 0.82
N GLU A 101 -3.75 16.28 1.25
CA GLU A 101 -4.78 16.50 2.26
C GLU A 101 -4.16 16.96 3.59
N CYS A 102 -3.03 16.36 3.98
CA CYS A 102 -2.31 16.77 5.18
C CYS A 102 -1.82 18.21 5.07
N ARG A 103 -1.31 18.58 3.90
CA ARG A 103 -0.86 19.96 3.67
C ARG A 103 -2.00 20.96 3.81
N GLN A 104 -3.17 20.64 3.26
CA GLN A 104 -4.35 21.48 3.35
C GLN A 104 -4.85 21.61 4.77
N ASN A 105 -4.67 20.59 5.58
CA ASN A 105 -5.11 20.57 6.97
C ASN A 105 -4.07 21.12 7.97
N GLY A 106 -2.96 21.62 7.47
CA GLY A 106 -1.94 22.23 8.33
C GLY A 106 -1.06 21.25 9.08
N ILE A 107 -1.03 20.00 8.64
CA ILE A 107 -0.15 18.99 9.24
C ILE A 107 1.29 19.33 8.90
N GLU A 108 2.14 19.42 9.90
CA GLU A 108 3.54 19.82 9.69
C GLU A 108 4.48 18.65 9.45
N VAL A 109 4.16 17.48 9.98
CA VAL A 109 5.03 16.30 9.84
C VAL A 109 4.19 15.13 9.36
N VAL A 110 4.62 14.50 8.27
CA VAL A 110 4.03 13.29 7.74
C VAL A 110 5.06 12.19 7.78
N ILE A 111 4.69 11.05 8.32
CA ILE A 111 5.56 9.88 8.35
C ILE A 111 5.00 8.86 7.38
N LEU A 112 5.82 8.47 6.42
CA LEU A 112 5.47 7.46 5.44
C LEU A 112 6.10 6.15 5.83
N GLU A 113 5.28 5.18 6.20
CA GLU A 113 5.74 3.82 6.52
C GLU A 113 5.60 2.91 5.32
N TYR A 114 6.65 2.14 5.05
CA TYR A 114 6.73 1.39 3.83
C TYR A 114 7.53 0.14 4.10
N THR A 115 6.96 -1.02 4.06
CA THR A 115 7.71 -2.21 4.41
C THR A 115 8.15 -3.06 3.25
N SER A 116 7.42 -3.14 2.18
CA SER A 116 7.88 -3.96 1.09
C SER A 116 7.18 -3.66 -0.15
N PHE A 117 7.75 -2.90 -0.87
CA PHE A 117 7.30 -2.81 -2.19
C PHE A 117 8.34 -3.26 -3.06
N ILE A 118 8.32 -4.36 -3.35
CA ILE A 118 9.27 -4.71 -4.30
C ILE A 118 8.68 -5.27 -5.51
#